data_7ecfb88205d28f1f699a11baa537dfac
#
_entry.id   7ecfb88205d28f1f699a11baa537dfac
#
_cell.length_a   1.000
_cell.length_b   1.000
_cell.length_c   1.000
_cell.angle_alpha   90.00
_cell.angle_beta   90.00
_cell.angle_gamma   90.00
#
_symmetry.space_group_name_H-M   'P 1'
#
loop_
_entity.id
_entity.type
_entity.pdbx_description
1 polymer ?
#
loop_
_entity_poly.entity_id
_entity_poly.type
_entity_poly.pdbx_seq_one_letter_code
_entity_poly.pdbx_strand_id
1 'polypeptide(L)'
;MKKQTIAIDTKSVRSDVYGSLSVPLYTNVSFEFDDASLMADVFTGRVKAPDYARVENPTVTNLEYRVQKLSGAAHVTAFNSGMAAISNILFAVTAQGRKIITSRHLFGNTLSLITGTLKRFGVESALCDLTNIEEVEAAADDDSCCIYLEIMTNPQLEVADLKALSQIAHKRGIPLIADSTVIPFTETSLKDLGVDVEVLSSTKYLSGGGTSLGGLVLDYGTFPQINERIKGDLLFNVGAYMNPYSAYQQTLGLETLDVRYKRQAANALYIARELRNIKGIERVTYTGLEDNPFYELARKQFGPTSGAMIAIDLASKEACFKFINNLKLVHRATNLFDNRTLAIHPASTIFGLFPERQLEQMDVRQTTIRLSIGLEDPDDILDDIRQAIG
;
A
#
# COMPACT_ATOMS: atom_id res chain seq x y z
N MET A 1 -6.91 20.19 -13.97
CA MET A 1 -7.08 18.97 -14.81
C MET A 1 -7.60 17.84 -13.92
N LYS A 2 -8.34 16.87 -14.49
CA LYS A 2 -8.76 15.66 -13.76
C LYS A 2 -7.57 14.69 -13.57
N LYS A 3 -7.60 13.86 -12.53
CA LYS A 3 -6.49 12.95 -12.17
C LYS A 3 -6.04 12.07 -13.35
N GLN A 4 -6.96 11.47 -14.11
CA GLN A 4 -6.63 10.65 -15.29
C GLN A 4 -5.83 11.44 -16.35
N THR A 5 -6.15 12.70 -16.58
CA THR A 5 -5.39 13.56 -17.51
C THR A 5 -3.98 13.86 -16.96
N ILE A 6 -3.88 14.11 -15.64
CA ILE A 6 -2.58 14.35 -14.97
C ILE A 6 -1.70 13.08 -15.05
N ALA A 7 -2.29 11.89 -14.90
CA ALA A 7 -1.57 10.62 -14.94
C ALA A 7 -0.84 10.36 -16.27
N ILE A 8 -1.40 10.85 -17.39
CA ILE A 8 -0.84 10.69 -18.73
C ILE A 8 -0.15 11.96 -19.28
N ASP A 9 -0.23 13.09 -18.55
CA ASP A 9 0.40 14.35 -19.00
C ASP A 9 1.91 14.31 -18.77
N THR A 10 2.67 14.31 -19.83
CA THR A 10 4.14 14.32 -19.81
C THR A 10 4.75 15.70 -20.05
N LYS A 11 3.94 16.72 -20.37
CA LYS A 11 4.47 18.06 -20.71
C LYS A 11 5.19 18.73 -19.54
N SER A 12 4.71 18.49 -18.33
CA SER A 12 5.25 19.09 -17.11
C SER A 12 6.55 18.43 -16.60
N VAL A 13 6.93 17.29 -17.17
CA VAL A 13 8.14 16.51 -16.79
C VAL A 13 9.12 16.33 -17.94
N ARG A 14 8.91 17.05 -19.04
CA ARG A 14 9.70 16.92 -20.25
C ARG A 14 11.07 17.58 -20.07
N SER A 15 12.09 16.77 -19.90
CA SER A 15 13.49 17.21 -19.82
C SER A 15 14.40 16.55 -20.86
N ASP A 16 13.82 15.73 -21.77
CA ASP A 16 14.58 15.03 -22.77
C ASP A 16 14.94 15.93 -23.96
N VAL A 17 16.22 15.93 -24.33
CA VAL A 17 16.76 16.75 -25.43
C VAL A 17 16.22 16.37 -26.81
N TYR A 18 15.75 15.13 -26.97
CA TYR A 18 15.16 14.62 -28.22
C TYR A 18 13.64 14.81 -28.28
N GLY A 19 13.02 15.28 -27.22
CA GLY A 19 11.57 15.50 -27.16
C GLY A 19 10.74 14.22 -27.05
N SER A 20 11.25 13.16 -26.43
CA SER A 20 10.52 11.93 -26.19
C SER A 20 9.19 12.19 -25.47
N LEU A 21 8.12 11.50 -25.85
CA LEU A 21 6.86 11.54 -25.12
C LEU A 21 6.91 10.75 -23.82
N SER A 22 7.60 9.62 -23.81
CA SER A 22 7.86 8.85 -22.60
C SER A 22 9.17 9.31 -21.97
N VAL A 23 9.25 9.26 -20.65
CA VAL A 23 10.49 9.58 -19.94
C VAL A 23 11.55 8.53 -20.27
N PRO A 24 12.77 8.95 -20.66
CA PRO A 24 13.87 8.04 -20.91
C PRO A 24 14.23 7.20 -19.69
N LEU A 25 14.69 5.98 -19.93
CA LEU A 25 15.20 5.10 -18.90
C LEU A 25 16.69 5.37 -18.68
N TYR A 26 17.03 6.03 -17.56
CA TYR A 26 18.40 6.31 -17.15
C TYR A 26 18.93 5.17 -16.27
N THR A 27 19.77 4.31 -16.82
CA THR A 27 20.34 3.14 -16.11
C THR A 27 21.74 3.38 -15.55
N ASN A 28 22.33 4.56 -15.82
CA ASN A 28 23.64 4.94 -15.32
C ASN A 28 23.64 5.12 -13.79
N VAL A 29 24.80 4.91 -13.19
CA VAL A 29 25.03 5.06 -11.75
C VAL A 29 25.49 6.46 -11.38
N SER A 30 26.34 7.07 -12.22
CA SER A 30 26.99 8.35 -11.96
C SER A 30 26.71 9.34 -13.07
N PHE A 31 26.84 10.62 -12.74
CA PHE A 31 26.69 11.73 -13.67
C PHE A 31 27.98 12.55 -13.70
N GLU A 32 28.37 13.08 -14.86
CA GLU A 32 29.54 13.93 -15.04
C GLU A 32 29.14 15.39 -14.86
N PHE A 33 30.05 16.18 -14.31
CA PHE A 33 29.90 17.61 -14.10
C PHE A 33 30.95 18.38 -14.92
N ASP A 34 30.58 19.56 -15.42
CA ASP A 34 31.48 20.40 -16.26
C ASP A 34 32.70 20.89 -15.48
N ASP A 35 32.57 21.07 -14.16
CA ASP A 35 33.69 21.47 -13.31
C ASP A 35 33.54 20.97 -11.86
N ALA A 36 34.66 20.98 -11.13
CA ALA A 36 34.69 20.49 -9.74
C ALA A 36 33.91 21.37 -8.75
N SER A 37 33.73 22.66 -9.02
CA SER A 37 32.95 23.54 -8.14
C SER A 37 31.47 23.26 -8.27
N LEU A 38 30.95 23.04 -9.48
CA LEU A 38 29.57 22.59 -9.70
C LEU A 38 29.34 21.23 -9.03
N MET A 39 30.26 20.27 -9.18
CA MET A 39 30.18 18.98 -8.47
C MET A 39 30.06 19.17 -6.95
N ALA A 40 30.93 20.01 -6.35
CA ALA A 40 30.88 20.29 -4.92
C ALA A 40 29.56 20.96 -4.49
N ASP A 41 29.00 21.84 -5.32
CA ASP A 41 27.72 22.50 -5.05
C ASP A 41 26.55 21.53 -5.09
N VAL A 42 26.56 20.56 -6.00
CA VAL A 42 25.55 19.49 -6.08
C VAL A 42 25.65 18.58 -4.86
N PHE A 43 26.84 18.07 -4.52
CA PHE A 43 27.04 17.19 -3.37
C PHE A 43 26.73 17.83 -2.02
N THR A 44 26.78 19.17 -1.95
CA THR A 44 26.42 19.93 -0.74
C THR A 44 24.98 20.46 -0.77
N GLY A 45 24.19 20.12 -1.80
CA GLY A 45 22.78 20.51 -1.94
C GLY A 45 22.55 21.98 -2.30
N ARG A 46 23.61 22.76 -2.62
CA ARG A 46 23.49 24.14 -3.09
C ARG A 46 22.91 24.25 -4.49
N VAL A 47 23.18 23.26 -5.34
CA VAL A 47 22.58 23.11 -6.66
C VAL A 47 21.88 21.76 -6.74
N LYS A 48 20.66 21.75 -7.29
CA LYS A 48 19.90 20.50 -7.52
C LYS A 48 20.25 19.94 -8.88
N ALA A 49 20.92 18.79 -8.89
CA ALA A 49 21.17 17.97 -10.08
C ALA A 49 21.39 16.51 -9.64
N PRO A 50 21.16 15.52 -10.51
CA PRO A 50 21.53 14.15 -10.21
C PRO A 50 23.05 14.03 -10.02
N ASP A 51 23.46 13.32 -8.97
CA ASP A 51 24.87 13.03 -8.65
C ASP A 51 25.16 11.53 -8.69
N TYR A 52 24.35 10.76 -7.99
CA TYR A 52 24.46 9.32 -7.86
C TYR A 52 23.08 8.66 -7.84
N ALA A 53 22.86 7.66 -8.70
CA ALA A 53 21.54 7.12 -8.99
C ALA A 53 20.80 6.52 -7.78
N ARG A 54 21.51 6.14 -6.70
CA ARG A 54 20.89 5.69 -5.43
C ARG A 54 20.14 6.82 -4.73
N VAL A 55 20.62 8.05 -4.87
CA VAL A 55 20.04 9.23 -4.22
C VAL A 55 19.04 9.91 -5.14
N GLU A 56 19.43 10.17 -6.37
CA GLU A 56 18.58 10.80 -7.37
C GLU A 56 18.83 10.19 -8.76
N ASN A 57 17.76 9.74 -9.40
CA ASN A 57 17.77 9.22 -10.76
C ASN A 57 16.63 9.84 -11.55
N PRO A 58 16.83 10.41 -12.74
CA PRO A 58 15.80 11.12 -13.49
C PRO A 58 14.54 10.29 -13.79
N THR A 59 14.66 8.97 -14.02
CA THR A 59 13.52 8.07 -14.22
C THR A 59 12.69 7.90 -12.93
N VAL A 60 13.37 7.75 -11.78
CA VAL A 60 12.72 7.62 -10.47
C VAL A 60 12.07 8.94 -10.06
N THR A 61 12.80 10.05 -10.19
CA THR A 61 12.30 11.41 -9.92
C THR A 61 11.06 11.73 -10.75
N ASN A 62 10.99 11.24 -11.99
CA ASN A 62 9.78 11.40 -12.81
C ASN A 62 8.56 10.68 -12.22
N LEU A 63 8.70 9.43 -11.76
CA LEU A 63 7.63 8.71 -11.09
C LEU A 63 7.18 9.44 -9.82
N GLU A 64 8.14 9.85 -8.98
CA GLU A 64 7.88 10.61 -7.75
C GLU A 64 7.10 11.90 -8.05
N TYR A 65 7.52 12.66 -9.05
CA TYR A 65 6.86 13.90 -9.44
C TYR A 65 5.43 13.68 -9.95
N ARG A 66 5.18 12.66 -10.78
CA ARG A 66 3.83 12.32 -11.26
C ARG A 66 2.92 11.93 -10.10
N VAL A 67 3.40 11.08 -9.19
CA VAL A 67 2.66 10.71 -7.98
C VAL A 67 2.39 11.92 -7.11
N GLN A 68 3.36 12.81 -6.92
CA GLN A 68 3.19 14.06 -6.19
C GLN A 68 2.08 14.95 -6.78
N LYS A 69 2.06 15.10 -8.10
CA LYS A 69 1.01 15.87 -8.80
C LYS A 69 -0.39 15.26 -8.65
N LEU A 70 -0.48 13.93 -8.63
CA LEU A 70 -1.75 13.21 -8.52
C LEU A 70 -2.29 13.18 -7.09
N SER A 71 -1.42 12.99 -6.10
CA SER A 71 -1.78 12.86 -4.70
C SER A 71 -1.89 14.21 -3.97
N GLY A 72 -1.22 15.25 -4.46
CA GLY A 72 -1.09 16.53 -3.77
C GLY A 72 -0.15 16.46 -2.55
N ALA A 73 0.71 15.45 -2.47
CA ALA A 73 1.73 15.35 -1.45
C ALA A 73 2.76 16.48 -1.58
N ALA A 74 3.35 16.92 -0.46
CA ALA A 74 4.46 17.86 -0.46
C ALA A 74 5.75 17.21 -0.95
N HIS A 75 5.95 15.93 -0.56
CA HIS A 75 7.11 15.13 -0.97
C HIS A 75 6.67 13.69 -1.28
N VAL A 76 7.33 13.08 -2.26
CA VAL A 76 7.19 11.65 -2.58
C VAL A 76 8.58 11.04 -2.63
N THR A 77 8.74 9.85 -2.03
CA THR A 77 9.97 9.07 -2.10
C THR A 77 9.66 7.65 -2.52
N ALA A 78 10.36 7.17 -3.55
CA ALA A 78 10.22 5.84 -4.10
C ALA A 78 11.27 4.87 -3.55
N PHE A 79 10.82 3.68 -3.17
CA PHE A 79 11.61 2.61 -2.57
C PHE A 79 11.51 1.32 -3.39
N ASN A 80 12.46 0.41 -3.19
CA ASN A 80 12.53 -0.86 -3.93
C ASN A 80 11.41 -1.87 -3.59
N SER A 81 10.64 -1.64 -2.52
CA SER A 81 9.50 -2.48 -2.13
C SER A 81 8.56 -1.74 -1.16
N GLY A 82 7.33 -2.24 -1.01
CA GLY A 82 6.40 -1.74 0.02
C GLY A 82 6.98 -1.85 1.42
N MET A 83 7.63 -2.97 1.76
CA MET A 83 8.28 -3.13 3.07
C MET A 83 9.45 -2.16 3.28
N ALA A 84 10.18 -1.80 2.22
CA ALA A 84 11.21 -0.77 2.31
C ALA A 84 10.59 0.63 2.58
N ALA A 85 9.48 0.97 1.96
CA ALA A 85 8.76 2.21 2.24
C ALA A 85 8.26 2.23 3.69
N ILE A 86 7.61 1.14 4.15
CA ILE A 86 7.11 1.00 5.53
C ILE A 86 8.26 1.09 6.55
N SER A 87 9.35 0.35 6.34
CA SER A 87 10.47 0.36 7.29
C SER A 87 11.14 1.74 7.36
N ASN A 88 11.34 2.41 6.21
CA ASN A 88 11.97 3.73 6.20
C ASN A 88 11.09 4.80 6.85
N ILE A 89 9.77 4.82 6.63
CA ILE A 89 8.91 5.77 7.34
C ILE A 89 8.88 5.48 8.85
N LEU A 90 8.84 4.21 9.27
CA LEU A 90 8.89 3.87 10.69
C LEU A 90 10.25 4.25 11.32
N PHE A 91 11.37 4.00 10.64
CA PHE A 91 12.68 4.51 11.11
C PHE A 91 12.74 6.03 11.21
N ALA A 92 12.08 6.76 10.30
CA ALA A 92 12.07 8.21 10.31
C ALA A 92 11.34 8.80 11.54
N VAL A 93 10.30 8.11 12.04
CA VAL A 93 9.45 8.62 13.13
C VAL A 93 9.73 8.01 14.50
N THR A 94 10.49 6.89 14.58
CA THR A 94 10.75 6.18 15.83
C THR A 94 12.13 6.45 16.40
N ALA A 95 12.31 6.12 17.67
CA ALA A 95 13.58 6.06 18.39
C ALA A 95 13.47 5.04 19.53
N GLN A 96 14.60 4.70 20.15
CA GLN A 96 14.63 3.86 21.35
C GLN A 96 13.73 4.45 22.44
N GLY A 97 12.92 3.63 23.08
CA GLY A 97 11.97 4.01 24.13
C GLY A 97 10.66 4.62 23.60
N ARG A 98 10.54 4.82 22.28
CA ARG A 98 9.29 5.33 21.68
C ARG A 98 8.35 4.19 21.32
N LYS A 99 7.05 4.50 21.22
CA LYS A 99 5.97 3.55 21.04
C LYS A 99 5.17 3.85 19.77
N ILE A 100 4.97 2.82 18.94
CA ILE A 100 4.05 2.84 17.78
C ILE A 100 2.68 2.36 18.24
N ILE A 101 1.63 3.13 18.01
CA ILE A 101 0.25 2.68 18.16
C ILE A 101 -0.21 2.11 16.81
N THR A 102 -0.72 0.88 16.80
CA THR A 102 -1.10 0.23 15.54
C THR A 102 -2.17 -0.84 15.74
N SER A 103 -2.71 -1.36 14.62
CA SER A 103 -3.68 -2.44 14.63
C SER A 103 -3.03 -3.80 14.93
N ARG A 104 -3.81 -4.68 15.58
CA ARG A 104 -3.51 -6.13 15.60
C ARG A 104 -3.75 -6.80 14.23
N HIS A 105 -4.54 -6.16 13.35
CA HIS A 105 -4.91 -6.63 12.02
C HIS A 105 -4.06 -5.93 10.94
N LEU A 106 -2.76 -6.22 10.92
CA LEU A 106 -1.83 -5.75 9.91
C LEU A 106 -1.39 -6.89 9.00
N PHE A 107 -0.92 -6.55 7.81
CA PHE A 107 -0.15 -7.48 6.98
C PHE A 107 0.97 -8.11 7.79
N GLY A 108 1.12 -9.44 7.69
CA GLY A 108 1.99 -10.22 8.57
C GLY A 108 3.42 -9.70 8.69
N ASN A 109 4.03 -9.26 7.57
CA ASN A 109 5.39 -8.73 7.59
C ASN A 109 5.46 -7.36 8.29
N THR A 110 4.45 -6.52 8.16
CA THR A 110 4.39 -5.22 8.86
C THR A 110 4.27 -5.45 10.37
N LEU A 111 3.39 -6.36 10.79
CA LEU A 111 3.28 -6.73 12.21
C LEU A 111 4.60 -7.29 12.74
N SER A 112 5.24 -8.21 12.02
CA SER A 112 6.54 -8.77 12.39
C SER A 112 7.66 -7.73 12.44
N LEU A 113 7.66 -6.74 11.54
CA LEU A 113 8.59 -5.62 11.57
C LEU A 113 8.42 -4.82 12.87
N ILE A 114 7.19 -4.43 13.22
CA ILE A 114 6.90 -3.59 14.38
C ILE A 114 7.16 -4.35 15.68
N THR A 115 6.58 -5.54 15.85
CA THR A 115 6.62 -6.29 17.11
C THR A 115 7.88 -7.12 17.31
N GLY A 116 8.65 -7.36 16.27
CA GLY A 116 9.87 -8.17 16.28
C GLY A 116 11.12 -7.37 15.95
N THR A 117 11.25 -6.89 14.72
CA THR A 117 12.48 -6.26 14.25
C THR A 117 12.75 -4.94 14.99
N LEU A 118 11.80 -4.02 15.02
CA LEU A 118 11.94 -2.72 15.70
C LEU A 118 12.08 -2.86 17.21
N LYS A 119 11.43 -3.87 17.81
CA LYS A 119 11.57 -4.17 19.23
C LYS A 119 13.02 -4.45 19.62
N ARG A 120 13.83 -5.07 18.76
CA ARG A 120 15.27 -5.30 19.00
C ARG A 120 16.07 -4.01 19.11
N PHE A 121 15.56 -2.91 18.57
CA PHE A 121 16.13 -1.57 18.64
C PHE A 121 15.48 -0.71 19.74
N GLY A 122 14.70 -1.33 20.63
CA GLY A 122 14.06 -0.67 21.76
C GLY A 122 12.83 0.16 21.40
N VAL A 123 12.20 -0.09 20.25
CA VAL A 123 10.92 0.52 19.90
C VAL A 123 9.79 -0.36 20.42
N GLU A 124 8.89 0.24 21.20
CA GLU A 124 7.71 -0.44 21.74
C GLU A 124 6.51 -0.32 20.80
N SER A 125 5.48 -1.14 21.01
CA SER A 125 4.24 -1.09 20.24
C SER A 125 3.02 -1.34 21.11
N ALA A 126 1.93 -0.60 20.85
CA ALA A 126 0.61 -0.84 21.40
C ALA A 126 -0.29 -1.36 20.26
N LEU A 127 -0.73 -2.62 20.39
CA LEU A 127 -1.64 -3.25 19.44
C LEU A 127 -3.07 -3.01 19.90
N CYS A 128 -3.80 -2.17 19.18
CA CYS A 128 -5.17 -1.77 19.50
C CYS A 128 -6.16 -2.27 18.44
N ASP A 129 -7.43 -2.31 18.81
CA ASP A 129 -8.51 -2.27 17.83
C ASP A 129 -8.68 -0.83 17.35
N LEU A 130 -8.20 -0.52 16.13
CA LEU A 130 -8.28 0.84 15.58
C LEU A 130 -9.71 1.25 15.16
N THR A 131 -10.68 0.36 15.22
CA THR A 131 -12.12 0.70 15.08
C THR A 131 -12.72 1.17 16.40
N ASN A 132 -12.02 0.92 17.54
CA ASN A 132 -12.39 1.39 18.87
C ASN A 132 -11.56 2.62 19.27
N ILE A 133 -12.11 3.80 19.03
CA ILE A 133 -11.44 5.08 19.26
C ILE A 133 -11.02 5.28 20.73
N GLU A 134 -11.80 4.78 21.69
CA GLU A 134 -11.49 4.88 23.12
C GLU A 134 -10.24 4.06 23.50
N GLU A 135 -10.08 2.88 22.92
CA GLU A 135 -8.89 2.04 23.11
C GLU A 135 -7.63 2.74 22.55
N VAL A 136 -7.73 3.37 21.37
CA VAL A 136 -6.63 4.12 20.76
C VAL A 136 -6.26 5.36 21.60
N GLU A 137 -7.26 6.13 22.08
CA GLU A 137 -7.01 7.31 22.92
C GLU A 137 -6.34 6.93 24.25
N ALA A 138 -6.75 5.81 24.85
CA ALA A 138 -6.14 5.28 26.06
C ALA A 138 -4.69 4.80 25.85
N ALA A 139 -4.36 4.29 24.66
CA ALA A 139 -3.01 3.85 24.31
C ALA A 139 -2.06 5.00 23.97
N ALA A 140 -2.61 6.18 23.61
CA ALA A 140 -1.82 7.35 23.18
C ALA A 140 -1.30 8.15 24.39
N ASP A 141 0.02 8.16 24.59
CA ASP A 141 0.73 8.85 25.65
C ASP A 141 1.96 9.63 25.13
N ASP A 142 2.78 10.16 26.04
CA ASP A 142 3.93 10.99 25.71
C ASP A 142 5.09 10.19 25.05
N ASP A 143 5.13 8.87 25.22
CA ASP A 143 6.09 7.99 24.54
C ASP A 143 5.66 7.60 23.14
N SER A 144 4.41 7.87 22.76
CA SER A 144 3.90 7.58 21.42
C SER A 144 4.64 8.40 20.36
N CYS A 145 4.98 7.76 19.21
CA CYS A 145 5.71 8.42 18.13
C CYS A 145 4.89 8.51 16.82
N CYS A 146 3.93 7.63 16.62
CA CYS A 146 2.98 7.67 15.51
C CYS A 146 1.78 6.74 15.77
N ILE A 147 0.71 6.98 15.03
CA ILE A 147 -0.33 5.96 14.80
C ILE A 147 -0.11 5.43 13.39
N TYR A 148 0.08 4.11 13.25
CA TYR A 148 0.26 3.42 11.96
C TYR A 148 -0.90 2.45 11.72
N LEU A 149 -1.49 2.48 10.50
CA LEU A 149 -2.57 1.58 10.13
C LEU A 149 -2.57 1.23 8.64
N GLU A 150 -3.29 0.17 8.29
CA GLU A 150 -3.79 -0.06 6.94
C GLU A 150 -5.20 0.54 6.83
N ILE A 151 -5.49 1.32 5.79
CA ILE A 151 -6.80 1.98 5.61
C ILE A 151 -7.95 0.97 5.47
N MET A 152 -7.62 -0.24 5.03
CA MET A 152 -8.49 -1.42 5.00
C MET A 152 -7.62 -2.64 5.26
N THR A 153 -7.93 -3.40 6.30
CA THR A 153 -7.11 -4.53 6.75
C THR A 153 -7.17 -5.72 5.79
N ASN A 154 -6.12 -6.55 5.78
CA ASN A 154 -6.00 -7.72 4.94
C ASN A 154 -5.69 -8.97 5.81
N PRO A 155 -6.56 -9.99 5.86
CA PRO A 155 -7.73 -10.24 5.00
C PRO A 155 -9.08 -9.81 5.59
N GLN A 156 -9.14 -9.19 6.78
CA GLN A 156 -10.38 -8.95 7.53
C GLN A 156 -11.29 -7.91 6.86
N LEU A 157 -10.72 -6.98 6.06
CA LEU A 157 -11.44 -5.89 5.37
C LEU A 157 -12.13 -4.90 6.33
N GLU A 158 -11.55 -4.70 7.51
CA GLU A 158 -11.98 -3.68 8.45
C GLU A 158 -11.50 -2.29 8.02
N VAL A 159 -12.29 -1.29 8.35
CA VAL A 159 -11.99 0.12 8.03
C VAL A 159 -12.04 0.95 9.30
N ALA A 160 -10.97 1.67 9.62
CA ALA A 160 -10.92 2.60 10.74
C ALA A 160 -11.35 4.01 10.33
N ASP A 161 -11.87 4.80 11.28
CA ASP A 161 -12.20 6.21 11.06
C ASP A 161 -10.92 7.06 11.08
N LEU A 162 -10.41 7.38 9.89
CA LEU A 162 -9.17 8.14 9.71
C LEU A 162 -9.23 9.53 10.33
N LYS A 163 -10.40 10.21 10.26
CA LYS A 163 -10.57 11.54 10.88
C LYS A 163 -10.50 11.48 12.39
N ALA A 164 -11.14 10.50 13.00
CA ALA A 164 -11.08 10.31 14.44
C ALA A 164 -9.66 9.96 14.90
N LEU A 165 -8.97 9.06 14.20
CA LEU A 165 -7.58 8.71 14.50
C LEU A 165 -6.62 9.90 14.31
N SER A 166 -6.82 10.73 13.28
CA SER A 166 -6.00 11.93 13.07
C SER A 166 -6.14 12.94 14.22
N GLN A 167 -7.33 13.09 14.76
CA GLN A 167 -7.56 13.98 15.92
C GLN A 167 -6.78 13.51 17.15
N ILE A 168 -6.74 12.20 17.41
CA ILE A 168 -5.94 11.63 18.50
C ILE A 168 -4.46 11.85 18.26
N ALA A 169 -3.97 11.53 17.06
CA ALA A 169 -2.57 11.72 16.69
C ALA A 169 -2.13 13.19 16.85
N HIS A 170 -2.88 14.12 16.27
CA HIS A 170 -2.56 15.54 16.31
C HIS A 170 -2.66 16.15 17.71
N LYS A 171 -3.59 15.69 18.56
CA LYS A 171 -3.68 16.09 19.98
C LYS A 171 -2.39 15.74 20.75
N ARG A 172 -1.69 14.69 20.34
CA ARG A 172 -0.40 14.24 20.88
C ARG A 172 0.82 14.77 20.12
N GLY A 173 0.64 15.54 19.05
CA GLY A 173 1.72 16.05 18.21
C GLY A 173 2.48 14.97 17.45
N ILE A 174 1.83 13.84 17.14
CA ILE A 174 2.43 12.71 16.43
C ILE A 174 1.73 12.51 15.06
N PRO A 175 2.42 11.97 14.04
CA PRO A 175 1.83 11.74 12.74
C PRO A 175 0.86 10.53 12.72
N LEU A 176 -0.20 10.67 11.91
CA LEU A 176 -1.02 9.56 11.43
C LEU A 176 -0.43 9.04 10.11
N ILE A 177 0.03 7.79 10.10
CA ILE A 177 0.64 7.11 8.95
C ILE A 177 -0.32 6.03 8.47
N ALA A 178 -0.75 6.10 7.22
CA ALA A 178 -1.73 5.18 6.67
C ALA A 178 -1.21 4.44 5.44
N ASP A 179 -1.27 3.11 5.47
CA ASP A 179 -0.99 2.26 4.30
C ASP A 179 -2.24 2.18 3.42
N SER A 180 -2.14 2.72 2.21
CA SER A 180 -3.20 2.80 1.21
C SER A 180 -3.08 1.76 0.09
N THR A 181 -2.32 0.71 0.30
CA THR A 181 -2.06 -0.31 -0.75
C THR A 181 -3.34 -0.86 -1.39
N VAL A 182 -4.45 -0.92 -0.64
CA VAL A 182 -5.72 -1.51 -1.08
C VAL A 182 -6.66 -0.55 -1.82
N ILE A 183 -6.49 0.76 -1.65
CA ILE A 183 -7.22 1.81 -2.39
C ILE A 183 -6.20 2.82 -2.90
N PRO A 184 -6.06 3.03 -4.23
CA PRO A 184 -5.05 3.92 -4.77
C PRO A 184 -5.29 5.40 -4.39
N PHE A 185 -4.21 6.16 -4.21
CA PHE A 185 -4.24 7.61 -3.98
C PHE A 185 -4.94 8.42 -5.09
N THR A 186 -5.19 7.80 -6.24
CA THR A 186 -5.98 8.40 -7.33
C THR A 186 -7.46 8.45 -7.01
N GLU A 187 -7.97 7.56 -6.16
CA GLU A 187 -9.40 7.43 -5.85
C GLU A 187 -9.82 8.26 -4.64
N THR A 188 -8.97 8.36 -3.65
CA THR A 188 -9.24 9.13 -2.44
C THR A 188 -8.12 10.11 -2.13
N SER A 189 -8.40 11.13 -1.30
CA SER A 189 -7.40 12.04 -0.74
C SER A 189 -7.29 11.75 0.76
N LEU A 190 -6.29 10.97 1.15
CA LEU A 190 -6.05 10.68 2.57
C LEU A 190 -5.64 11.94 3.35
N LYS A 191 -5.02 12.91 2.68
CA LYS A 191 -4.73 14.25 3.25
C LYS A 191 -5.98 14.92 3.81
N ASP A 192 -7.09 14.87 3.05
CA ASP A 192 -8.35 15.51 3.45
C ASP A 192 -9.03 14.77 4.62
N LEU A 193 -8.58 13.55 4.92
CA LEU A 193 -8.99 12.77 6.07
C LEU A 193 -8.07 12.92 7.29
N GLY A 194 -7.04 13.79 7.18
CA GLY A 194 -6.11 14.11 8.26
C GLY A 194 -4.90 13.18 8.35
N VAL A 195 -4.65 12.34 7.35
CA VAL A 195 -3.44 11.53 7.26
C VAL A 195 -2.25 12.43 6.94
N ASP A 196 -1.15 12.28 7.67
CA ASP A 196 0.06 13.08 7.49
C ASP A 196 1.04 12.43 6.51
N VAL A 197 1.11 11.11 6.54
CA VAL A 197 1.94 10.32 5.63
C VAL A 197 1.16 9.12 5.11
N GLU A 198 1.11 9.00 3.80
CA GLU A 198 0.58 7.83 3.11
C GLU A 198 1.75 6.94 2.68
N VAL A 199 1.66 5.65 2.95
CA VAL A 199 2.62 4.65 2.47
C VAL A 199 1.87 3.60 1.65
N LEU A 200 2.49 3.09 0.60
CA LEU A 200 1.89 2.03 -0.19
C LEU A 200 2.90 1.11 -0.87
N SER A 201 2.49 -0.13 -1.07
CA SER A 201 3.20 -1.05 -1.96
C SER A 201 2.82 -0.77 -3.41
N SER A 202 3.66 -0.02 -4.12
CA SER A 202 3.46 0.26 -5.55
C SER A 202 3.62 -0.98 -6.44
N THR A 203 4.05 -2.09 -5.87
CA THR A 203 4.02 -3.45 -6.47
C THR A 203 2.61 -3.85 -6.93
N LYS A 204 1.57 -3.32 -6.28
CA LYS A 204 0.16 -3.73 -6.43
C LYS A 204 -0.49 -3.00 -7.60
N TYR A 205 -1.51 -2.22 -7.37
CA TYR A 205 -2.22 -1.51 -8.43
C TYR A 205 -1.31 -0.70 -9.37
N LEU A 206 -0.26 -0.07 -8.84
CA LEU A 206 0.59 0.82 -9.63
C LEU A 206 1.41 0.04 -10.66
N SER A 207 2.00 -1.08 -10.29
CA SER A 207 2.78 -1.95 -11.21
C SER A 207 1.92 -2.48 -12.37
N GLY A 208 0.65 -2.72 -12.15
CA GLY A 208 -0.32 -3.05 -13.18
C GLY A 208 -0.30 -4.48 -13.71
N GLY A 209 0.64 -5.30 -13.36
CA GLY A 209 0.72 -6.68 -13.87
C GLY A 209 1.61 -7.58 -13.03
N GLY A 210 1.98 -7.13 -11.82
CA GLY A 210 2.87 -7.88 -10.95
C GLY A 210 4.29 -8.04 -11.53
N THR A 211 4.75 -7.07 -12.33
CA THR A 211 6.03 -7.15 -13.06
C THR A 211 7.17 -6.40 -12.39
N SER A 212 6.88 -5.51 -11.44
CA SER A 212 7.88 -4.75 -10.70
C SER A 212 7.54 -4.64 -9.22
N LEU A 213 8.55 -4.76 -8.37
CA LEU A 213 8.46 -4.42 -6.96
C LEU A 213 8.65 -2.91 -6.77
N GLY A 214 7.98 -2.35 -5.75
CA GLY A 214 8.19 -0.97 -5.36
C GLY A 214 7.35 -0.59 -4.15
N GLY A 215 7.70 0.54 -3.55
CA GLY A 215 6.96 1.19 -2.49
C GLY A 215 7.08 2.71 -2.62
N LEU A 216 6.09 3.42 -2.13
CA LEU A 216 6.07 4.87 -2.11
C LEU A 216 5.74 5.37 -0.72
N VAL A 217 6.39 6.46 -0.32
CA VAL A 217 6.00 7.30 0.82
C VAL A 217 5.56 8.65 0.27
N LEU A 218 4.35 9.06 0.60
CA LEU A 218 3.75 10.33 0.25
C LEU A 218 3.63 11.15 1.53
N ASP A 219 4.50 12.12 1.71
CA ASP A 219 4.50 13.03 2.86
C ASP A 219 3.69 14.29 2.51
N TYR A 220 2.68 14.57 3.30
CA TYR A 220 1.80 15.73 3.09
C TYR A 220 2.35 17.03 3.70
N GLY A 221 3.51 16.97 4.36
CA GLY A 221 4.26 18.15 4.84
C GLY A 221 3.85 18.67 6.21
N THR A 222 2.99 17.96 6.95
CA THR A 222 2.60 18.35 8.32
C THR A 222 3.79 18.27 9.29
N PHE A 223 4.69 17.31 9.10
CA PHE A 223 5.87 17.05 9.92
C PHE A 223 7.16 17.16 9.07
N PRO A 224 7.74 18.36 8.87
CA PRO A 224 8.86 18.59 7.93
C PRO A 224 10.07 17.70 8.14
N GLN A 225 10.35 17.31 9.39
CA GLN A 225 11.48 16.45 9.75
C GLN A 225 11.39 15.04 9.15
N ILE A 226 10.19 14.59 8.74
CA ILE A 226 10.03 13.25 8.15
C ILE A 226 10.76 13.16 6.81
N ASN A 227 10.48 14.09 5.89
CA ASN A 227 11.15 14.10 4.60
C ASN A 227 12.66 14.33 4.71
N GLU A 228 13.09 15.20 5.63
CA GLU A 228 14.51 15.44 5.91
C GLU A 228 15.23 14.15 6.32
N ARG A 229 14.63 13.36 7.24
CA ARG A 229 15.20 12.08 7.67
C ARG A 229 15.17 11.04 6.56
N ILE A 230 14.08 10.96 5.79
CA ILE A 230 13.97 9.98 4.71
C ILE A 230 14.99 10.28 3.61
N LYS A 231 15.00 11.48 3.04
CA LYS A 231 15.89 11.83 1.91
C LYS A 231 17.30 12.20 2.36
N GLY A 232 17.48 12.86 3.49
CA GLY A 232 18.78 13.34 3.95
C GLY A 232 19.59 12.32 4.75
N ASP A 233 18.99 11.25 5.25
CA ASP A 233 19.65 10.23 6.07
C ASP A 233 19.37 8.80 5.58
N LEU A 234 18.12 8.34 5.66
CA LEU A 234 17.79 6.94 5.46
C LEU A 234 18.05 6.46 4.04
N LEU A 235 17.70 7.26 3.02
CA LEU A 235 17.95 6.88 1.63
C LEU A 235 19.47 6.78 1.34
N PHE A 236 20.28 7.66 1.94
CA PHE A 236 21.73 7.61 1.84
C PHE A 236 22.35 6.40 2.52
N ASN A 237 21.94 6.15 3.78
CA ASN A 237 22.61 5.22 4.69
C ASN A 237 22.03 3.79 4.63
N VAL A 238 20.70 3.64 4.47
CA VAL A 238 20.03 2.34 4.34
C VAL A 238 19.98 1.89 2.88
N GLY A 239 19.91 2.84 1.93
CA GLY A 239 20.06 2.56 0.50
C GLY A 239 18.90 1.79 -0.13
N ALA A 240 17.68 1.89 0.38
CA ALA A 240 16.51 1.19 -0.11
C ALA A 240 15.86 1.84 -1.36
N TYR A 241 16.66 2.43 -2.23
CA TYR A 241 16.23 3.17 -3.42
C TYR A 241 15.47 2.30 -4.43
N MET A 242 14.58 2.93 -5.22
CA MET A 242 13.89 2.24 -6.32
C MET A 242 14.81 2.10 -7.54
N ASN A 243 14.83 0.92 -8.14
CA ASN A 243 15.54 0.69 -9.39
C ASN A 243 14.86 1.44 -10.57
N PRO A 244 15.59 2.10 -11.47
CA PRO A 244 15.03 2.83 -12.60
C PRO A 244 14.11 2.01 -13.52
N TYR A 245 14.42 0.73 -13.74
CA TYR A 245 13.53 -0.17 -14.50
C TYR A 245 12.17 -0.33 -13.83
N SER A 246 12.15 -0.50 -12.51
CA SER A 246 10.91 -0.58 -11.74
C SER A 246 10.14 0.74 -11.83
N ALA A 247 10.82 1.87 -11.68
CA ALA A 247 10.21 3.20 -11.80
C ALA A 247 9.60 3.44 -13.19
N TYR A 248 10.30 3.03 -14.24
CA TYR A 248 9.80 3.11 -15.62
C TYR A 248 8.54 2.26 -15.80
N GLN A 249 8.55 0.98 -15.38
CA GLN A 249 7.39 0.10 -15.47
C GLN A 249 6.20 0.63 -14.66
N GLN A 250 6.45 1.16 -13.47
CA GLN A 250 5.40 1.74 -12.63
C GLN A 250 4.86 3.05 -13.18
N THR A 251 5.66 3.82 -13.90
CA THR A 251 5.19 5.00 -14.64
C THR A 251 4.19 4.59 -15.73
N LEU A 252 4.47 3.52 -16.48
CA LEU A 252 3.52 2.98 -17.46
C LEU A 252 2.26 2.45 -16.79
N GLY A 253 2.41 1.76 -15.66
CA GLY A 253 1.28 1.27 -14.86
C GLY A 253 0.40 2.40 -14.31
N LEU A 254 1.01 3.53 -13.90
CA LEU A 254 0.31 4.71 -13.43
C LEU A 254 -0.65 5.29 -14.49
N GLU A 255 -0.25 5.29 -15.75
CA GLU A 255 -1.05 5.82 -16.86
C GLU A 255 -2.39 5.10 -17.05
N THR A 256 -2.46 3.82 -16.68
CA THR A 256 -3.66 2.98 -16.79
C THR A 256 -4.30 2.62 -15.45
N LEU A 257 -3.77 3.14 -14.34
CA LEU A 257 -4.19 2.80 -12.98
C LEU A 257 -5.70 3.00 -12.77
N ASP A 258 -6.24 4.15 -13.12
CA ASP A 258 -7.66 4.49 -12.95
C ASP A 258 -8.59 3.52 -13.71
N VAL A 259 -8.24 3.18 -14.95
CA VAL A 259 -9.04 2.27 -15.80
C VAL A 259 -9.03 0.86 -15.23
N ARG A 260 -7.87 0.37 -14.82
CA ARG A 260 -7.71 -0.98 -14.23
C ARG A 260 -8.41 -1.08 -12.89
N TYR A 261 -8.18 -0.12 -12.00
CA TYR A 261 -8.80 -0.12 -10.68
C TYR A 261 -10.33 -0.14 -10.76
N LYS A 262 -10.92 0.73 -11.57
CA LYS A 262 -12.38 0.80 -11.74
C LYS A 262 -12.96 -0.51 -12.28
N ARG A 263 -12.29 -1.15 -13.23
CA ARG A 263 -12.71 -2.45 -13.75
C ARG A 263 -12.62 -3.53 -12.69
N GLN A 264 -11.49 -3.61 -11.97
CA GLN A 264 -11.29 -4.59 -10.89
C GLN A 264 -12.30 -4.40 -9.76
N ALA A 265 -12.55 -3.17 -9.32
CA ALA A 265 -13.51 -2.88 -8.27
C ALA A 265 -14.96 -3.20 -8.70
N ALA A 266 -15.32 -2.93 -9.95
CA ALA A 266 -16.63 -3.30 -10.50
C ALA A 266 -16.79 -4.82 -10.57
N ASN A 267 -15.79 -5.55 -11.04
CA ASN A 267 -15.76 -7.01 -11.05
C ASN A 267 -15.91 -7.57 -9.62
N ALA A 268 -15.16 -7.01 -8.66
CA ALA A 268 -15.20 -7.47 -7.28
C ALA A 268 -16.58 -7.29 -6.64
N LEU A 269 -17.24 -6.15 -6.87
CA LEU A 269 -18.59 -5.91 -6.36
C LEU A 269 -19.61 -6.90 -6.96
N TYR A 270 -19.54 -7.11 -8.28
CA TYR A 270 -20.42 -8.05 -8.95
C TYR A 270 -20.19 -9.48 -8.42
N ILE A 271 -18.95 -9.93 -8.38
CA ILE A 271 -18.58 -11.26 -7.90
C ILE A 271 -18.98 -11.42 -6.41
N ALA A 272 -18.73 -10.44 -5.56
CA ALA A 272 -19.09 -10.53 -4.13
C ALA A 272 -20.60 -10.71 -3.91
N ARG A 273 -21.44 -10.08 -4.74
CA ARG A 273 -22.89 -10.25 -4.70
C ARG A 273 -23.30 -11.67 -5.11
N GLU A 274 -22.75 -12.18 -6.19
CA GLU A 274 -23.06 -13.51 -6.71
C GLU A 274 -22.55 -14.65 -5.80
N LEU A 275 -21.39 -14.50 -5.17
CA LEU A 275 -20.81 -15.47 -4.24
C LEU A 275 -21.72 -15.79 -3.05
N ARG A 276 -22.55 -14.83 -2.62
CA ARG A 276 -23.53 -15.04 -1.52
C ARG A 276 -24.59 -16.08 -1.83
N ASN A 277 -24.83 -16.34 -3.11
CA ASN A 277 -25.83 -17.29 -3.57
C ASN A 277 -25.25 -18.68 -3.87
N ILE A 278 -23.92 -18.85 -3.72
CA ILE A 278 -23.25 -20.12 -4.03
C ILE A 278 -23.27 -21.03 -2.79
N LYS A 279 -23.92 -22.18 -2.91
CA LYS A 279 -23.94 -23.20 -1.84
C LYS A 279 -22.50 -23.68 -1.56
N GLY A 280 -22.12 -23.75 -0.29
CA GLY A 280 -20.79 -24.15 0.15
C GLY A 280 -19.90 -22.96 0.52
N ILE A 281 -20.29 -21.73 0.21
CA ILE A 281 -19.72 -20.51 0.77
C ILE A 281 -20.53 -20.12 2.00
N GLU A 282 -19.89 -20.10 3.17
CA GLU A 282 -20.57 -19.81 4.43
C GLU A 282 -20.66 -18.31 4.70
N ARG A 283 -19.65 -17.55 4.25
CA ARG A 283 -19.59 -16.10 4.40
C ARG A 283 -18.83 -15.45 3.24
N VAL A 284 -19.31 -14.29 2.84
CA VAL A 284 -18.63 -13.38 1.93
C VAL A 284 -18.37 -12.06 2.64
N THR A 285 -17.12 -11.63 2.72
CA THR A 285 -16.73 -10.34 3.28
C THR A 285 -16.19 -9.48 2.14
N TYR A 286 -16.87 -8.38 1.89
CA TYR A 286 -16.44 -7.33 0.96
C TYR A 286 -17.02 -6.00 1.40
N THR A 287 -16.17 -4.98 1.55
CA THR A 287 -16.56 -3.68 2.12
C THR A 287 -17.54 -2.90 1.25
N GLY A 288 -17.67 -3.27 -0.04
CA GLY A 288 -18.67 -2.70 -0.96
C GLY A 288 -20.05 -3.33 -0.91
N LEU A 289 -20.31 -4.31 -0.03
CA LEU A 289 -21.66 -4.86 0.22
C LEU A 289 -22.39 -4.01 1.26
N GLU A 290 -23.62 -3.66 1.00
CA GLU A 290 -24.42 -2.72 1.83
C GLU A 290 -24.66 -3.22 3.27
N ASP A 291 -24.62 -4.52 3.51
CA ASP A 291 -24.73 -5.15 4.83
C ASP A 291 -23.40 -5.34 5.55
N ASN A 292 -22.28 -4.95 4.94
CA ASN A 292 -20.98 -4.95 5.59
C ASN A 292 -20.94 -3.84 6.66
N PRO A 293 -20.48 -4.12 7.89
CA PRO A 293 -20.49 -3.12 8.98
C PRO A 293 -19.66 -1.87 8.67
N PHE A 294 -18.68 -1.96 7.77
CA PHE A 294 -17.82 -0.85 7.37
C PHE A 294 -18.27 -0.15 6.07
N TYR A 295 -19.38 -0.57 5.46
CA TYR A 295 -19.81 -0.06 4.15
C TYR A 295 -19.95 1.47 4.12
N GLU A 296 -20.71 2.04 5.07
CA GLU A 296 -20.97 3.48 5.11
C GLU A 296 -19.69 4.27 5.36
N LEU A 297 -18.82 3.80 6.28
CA LEU A 297 -17.56 4.45 6.59
C LEU A 297 -16.60 4.39 5.38
N ALA A 298 -16.47 3.22 4.76
CA ALA A 298 -15.63 3.03 3.57
C ALA A 298 -16.10 3.93 2.42
N ARG A 299 -17.41 3.97 2.15
CA ARG A 299 -18.00 4.82 1.13
C ARG A 299 -17.77 6.31 1.39
N LYS A 300 -17.89 6.75 2.64
CA LYS A 300 -17.62 8.13 3.06
C LYS A 300 -16.16 8.52 2.88
N GLN A 301 -15.23 7.63 3.18
CA GLN A 301 -13.80 7.91 3.15
C GLN A 301 -13.16 7.68 1.78
N PHE A 302 -13.57 6.62 1.06
CA PHE A 302 -12.90 6.14 -0.15
C PHE A 302 -13.75 6.31 -1.42
N GLY A 303 -14.99 6.78 -1.30
CA GLY A 303 -15.90 6.93 -2.43
C GLY A 303 -16.68 5.65 -2.76
N PRO A 304 -17.18 5.52 -4.00
CA PRO A 304 -18.15 4.47 -4.35
C PRO A 304 -17.54 3.08 -4.56
N THR A 305 -16.21 2.97 -4.55
CA THR A 305 -15.48 1.70 -4.80
C THR A 305 -14.74 1.26 -3.55
N SER A 306 -14.68 -0.06 -3.32
CA SER A 306 -14.07 -0.67 -2.14
C SER A 306 -12.88 -1.59 -2.50
N GLY A 307 -12.18 -1.28 -3.59
CA GLY A 307 -11.07 -2.10 -4.06
C GLY A 307 -11.50 -3.43 -4.67
N ALA A 308 -10.56 -4.34 -4.81
CA ALA A 308 -10.78 -5.62 -5.50
C ALA A 308 -10.36 -6.84 -4.67
N MET A 309 -10.45 -6.76 -3.35
CA MET A 309 -10.17 -7.86 -2.43
C MET A 309 -11.47 -8.36 -1.78
N ILE A 310 -11.72 -9.66 -1.90
CA ILE A 310 -12.86 -10.35 -1.28
C ILE A 310 -12.31 -11.45 -0.39
N ALA A 311 -12.89 -11.63 0.80
CA ALA A 311 -12.67 -12.81 1.62
C ALA A 311 -13.93 -13.68 1.64
N ILE A 312 -13.76 -14.99 1.50
CA ILE A 312 -14.82 -15.98 1.64
C ILE A 312 -14.45 -17.01 2.70
N ASP A 313 -15.41 -17.46 3.48
CA ASP A 313 -15.22 -18.57 4.41
C ASP A 313 -15.91 -19.81 3.87
N LEU A 314 -15.23 -20.95 3.98
CA LEU A 314 -15.75 -22.29 3.70
C LEU A 314 -15.82 -23.10 5.00
N ALA A 315 -16.39 -24.30 4.94
CA ALA A 315 -16.65 -25.14 6.12
C ALA A 315 -15.39 -25.57 6.92
N SER A 316 -14.25 -25.70 6.25
CA SER A 316 -12.99 -26.11 6.89
C SER A 316 -11.77 -25.73 6.07
N LYS A 317 -10.58 -25.89 6.67
CA LYS A 317 -9.28 -25.74 5.99
C LYS A 317 -9.15 -26.69 4.79
N GLU A 318 -9.60 -27.94 4.96
CA GLU A 318 -9.56 -28.95 3.90
C GLU A 318 -10.48 -28.55 2.73
N ALA A 319 -11.64 -27.97 3.02
CA ALA A 319 -12.54 -27.42 2.01
C ALA A 319 -11.88 -26.27 1.26
N CYS A 320 -11.16 -25.37 1.96
CA CYS A 320 -10.41 -24.29 1.36
C CYS A 320 -9.31 -24.83 0.41
N PHE A 321 -8.57 -25.84 0.83
CA PHE A 321 -7.52 -26.43 0.01
C PHE A 321 -8.08 -27.15 -1.21
N LYS A 322 -9.18 -27.92 -1.02
CA LYS A 322 -9.87 -28.57 -2.14
C LYS A 322 -10.35 -27.54 -3.16
N PHE A 323 -11.00 -26.49 -2.71
CA PHE A 323 -11.45 -25.38 -3.55
C PHE A 323 -10.30 -24.77 -4.35
N ILE A 324 -9.24 -24.31 -3.67
CA ILE A 324 -8.07 -23.68 -4.32
C ILE A 324 -7.41 -24.63 -5.32
N ASN A 325 -7.34 -25.94 -5.01
CA ASN A 325 -6.77 -26.94 -5.91
C ASN A 325 -7.61 -27.22 -7.17
N ASN A 326 -8.93 -27.02 -7.08
CA ASN A 326 -9.85 -27.23 -8.19
C ASN A 326 -9.96 -26.01 -9.14
N LEU A 327 -9.46 -24.83 -8.74
CA LEU A 327 -9.45 -23.63 -9.60
C LEU A 327 -8.62 -23.87 -10.87
N LYS A 328 -9.17 -23.45 -12.03
CA LYS A 328 -8.58 -23.62 -13.37
C LYS A 328 -8.16 -22.28 -13.99
N LEU A 329 -8.95 -21.22 -13.80
CA LEU A 329 -8.68 -19.86 -14.27
C LEU A 329 -7.99 -19.04 -13.19
N VAL A 330 -8.55 -19.05 -11.98
CA VAL A 330 -8.00 -18.29 -10.84
C VAL A 330 -6.67 -18.87 -10.39
N HIS A 331 -5.64 -18.03 -10.32
CA HIS A 331 -4.29 -18.49 -10.02
C HIS A 331 -4.03 -18.62 -8.51
N ARG A 332 -3.28 -19.66 -8.12
CA ARG A 332 -2.76 -19.88 -6.77
C ARG A 332 -1.46 -19.08 -6.60
N ALA A 333 -1.57 -17.80 -6.24
CA ALA A 333 -0.42 -16.91 -6.12
C ALA A 333 -0.62 -15.83 -5.06
N THR A 334 0.46 -15.39 -4.43
CA THR A 334 0.48 -14.44 -3.32
C THR A 334 0.70 -12.99 -3.78
N ASN A 335 -0.09 -12.48 -4.69
CA ASN A 335 -0.09 -11.05 -4.98
C ASN A 335 -1.46 -10.45 -4.64
N LEU A 336 -1.61 -9.15 -4.83
CA LEU A 336 -2.87 -8.41 -4.74
C LEU A 336 -2.99 -7.49 -5.94
N PHE A 337 -4.23 -7.31 -6.44
CA PHE A 337 -4.54 -6.32 -7.45
C PHE A 337 -3.68 -6.46 -8.72
N ASP A 338 -3.30 -7.69 -9.02
CA ASP A 338 -2.73 -8.09 -10.30
C ASP A 338 -3.82 -8.00 -11.39
N ASN A 339 -3.42 -7.97 -12.65
CA ASN A 339 -4.39 -8.04 -13.76
C ASN A 339 -5.11 -9.38 -13.78
N ARG A 340 -4.56 -10.42 -13.17
CA ARG A 340 -5.11 -11.77 -13.03
C ARG A 340 -5.77 -11.97 -11.68
N THR A 341 -6.85 -12.72 -11.65
CA THR A 341 -7.51 -13.11 -10.39
C THR A 341 -6.68 -14.15 -9.64
N LEU A 342 -6.47 -13.90 -8.35
CA LEU A 342 -5.59 -14.71 -7.48
C LEU A 342 -6.35 -15.18 -6.25
N ALA A 343 -6.05 -16.41 -5.79
CA ALA A 343 -6.60 -17.00 -4.58
C ALA A 343 -5.48 -17.52 -3.66
N ILE A 344 -5.61 -17.26 -2.37
CA ILE A 344 -4.76 -17.85 -1.32
C ILE A 344 -5.58 -18.23 -0.10
N HIS A 345 -5.03 -19.12 0.72
CA HIS A 345 -5.47 -19.38 2.09
C HIS A 345 -4.57 -18.61 3.05
N PRO A 346 -4.98 -17.46 3.61
CA PRO A 346 -4.11 -16.55 4.36
C PRO A 346 -3.41 -17.22 5.53
N ALA A 347 -4.14 -18.01 6.33
CA ALA A 347 -3.61 -18.66 7.52
C ALA A 347 -2.42 -19.61 7.25
N SER A 348 -2.36 -20.25 6.06
CA SER A 348 -1.25 -21.14 5.71
C SER A 348 -0.23 -20.52 4.75
N THR A 349 -0.39 -19.26 4.36
CA THR A 349 0.51 -18.58 3.42
C THR A 349 1.11 -17.32 4.04
N ILE A 350 0.49 -16.16 3.87
CA ILE A 350 1.01 -14.86 4.35
C ILE A 350 1.09 -14.75 5.87
N PHE A 351 0.39 -15.61 6.60
CA PHE A 351 0.44 -15.74 8.05
C PHE A 351 0.96 -17.11 8.52
N GLY A 352 1.42 -17.97 7.62
CA GLY A 352 1.77 -19.36 7.91
C GLY A 352 2.95 -19.56 8.87
N LEU A 353 3.71 -18.51 9.18
CA LEU A 353 4.80 -18.55 10.17
C LEU A 353 4.36 -18.10 11.57
N PHE A 354 3.13 -17.62 11.73
CA PHE A 354 2.61 -17.22 13.02
C PHE A 354 2.03 -18.42 13.80
N PRO A 355 2.27 -18.50 15.12
CA PRO A 355 1.64 -19.50 15.97
C PRO A 355 0.10 -19.39 15.93
N GLU A 356 -0.59 -20.52 16.11
CA GLU A 356 -2.08 -20.59 16.07
C GLU A 356 -2.74 -19.56 17.02
N ARG A 357 -2.26 -19.46 18.25
CA ARG A 357 -2.73 -18.45 19.22
C ARG A 357 -2.63 -17.01 18.68
N GLN A 358 -1.60 -16.70 17.90
CA GLN A 358 -1.44 -15.37 17.32
C GLN A 358 -2.38 -15.16 16.14
N LEU A 359 -2.63 -16.21 15.33
CA LEU A 359 -3.64 -16.17 14.26
C LEU A 359 -5.03 -15.88 14.83
N GLU A 360 -5.40 -16.50 15.96
CA GLU A 360 -6.64 -16.24 16.68
C GLU A 360 -6.73 -14.78 17.15
N GLN A 361 -5.65 -14.24 17.73
CA GLN A 361 -5.59 -12.82 18.17
C GLN A 361 -5.70 -11.82 17.02
N MET A 362 -5.33 -12.24 15.81
CA MET A 362 -5.38 -11.46 14.57
C MET A 362 -6.65 -11.74 13.76
N ASP A 363 -7.59 -12.52 14.28
CA ASP A 363 -8.80 -12.95 13.56
C ASP A 363 -8.53 -13.57 12.19
N VAL A 364 -7.39 -14.26 12.04
CA VAL A 364 -7.03 -14.98 10.83
C VAL A 364 -7.56 -16.41 10.91
N ARG A 365 -8.65 -16.66 10.22
CA ARG A 365 -9.39 -17.94 10.32
C ARG A 365 -8.80 -19.00 9.39
N GLN A 366 -8.85 -20.27 9.85
CA GLN A 366 -8.47 -21.44 9.04
C GLN A 366 -9.48 -21.76 7.92
N THR A 367 -10.64 -21.11 7.91
CA THR A 367 -11.70 -21.29 6.92
C THR A 367 -11.70 -20.23 5.83
N THR A 368 -10.83 -19.23 5.92
CA THR A 368 -10.85 -18.07 5.04
C THR A 368 -9.98 -18.27 3.80
N ILE A 369 -10.55 -17.96 2.64
CA ILE A 369 -9.84 -17.75 1.37
C ILE A 369 -9.90 -16.27 1.02
N ARG A 370 -8.78 -15.70 0.62
CA ARG A 370 -8.70 -14.36 0.06
C ARG A 370 -8.64 -14.43 -1.46
N LEU A 371 -9.56 -13.76 -2.12
CA LEU A 371 -9.58 -13.52 -3.56
C LEU A 371 -9.11 -12.10 -3.85
N SER A 372 -8.20 -11.94 -4.80
CA SER A 372 -7.83 -10.66 -5.40
C SER A 372 -8.30 -10.67 -6.84
N ILE A 373 -9.33 -9.87 -7.13
CA ILE A 373 -10.05 -9.91 -8.40
C ILE A 373 -9.27 -9.14 -9.47
N GLY A 374 -9.12 -9.76 -10.63
CA GLY A 374 -8.40 -9.24 -11.79
C GLY A 374 -9.30 -8.56 -12.82
N LEU A 375 -8.81 -8.52 -14.05
CA LEU A 375 -9.44 -7.84 -15.18
C LEU A 375 -10.22 -8.80 -16.10
N GLU A 376 -10.20 -10.09 -15.82
CA GLU A 376 -10.91 -11.12 -16.59
C GLU A 376 -12.42 -10.80 -16.62
N ASP A 377 -13.14 -11.47 -17.50
CA ASP A 377 -14.60 -11.40 -17.47
C ASP A 377 -15.11 -11.94 -16.13
N PRO A 378 -15.97 -11.23 -15.40
CA PRO A 378 -16.41 -11.64 -14.07
C PRO A 378 -17.25 -12.91 -14.08
N ASP A 379 -17.95 -13.24 -15.17
CA ASP A 379 -18.71 -14.48 -15.30
C ASP A 379 -17.77 -15.69 -15.46
N ASP A 380 -16.68 -15.56 -16.19
CA ASP A 380 -15.65 -16.60 -16.28
C ASP A 380 -15.00 -16.90 -14.91
N ILE A 381 -14.75 -15.85 -14.09
CA ILE A 381 -14.24 -16.00 -12.73
C ILE A 381 -15.29 -16.74 -11.86
N LEU A 382 -16.56 -16.35 -11.96
CA LEU A 382 -17.65 -16.99 -11.21
C LEU A 382 -17.84 -18.45 -11.58
N ASP A 383 -17.76 -18.78 -12.86
CA ASP A 383 -17.88 -20.14 -13.35
C ASP A 383 -16.74 -21.02 -12.87
N ASP A 384 -15.51 -20.46 -12.82
CA ASP A 384 -14.37 -21.15 -12.24
C ASP A 384 -14.56 -21.39 -10.73
N ILE A 385 -15.08 -20.41 -10.00
CA ILE A 385 -15.38 -20.55 -8.56
C ILE A 385 -16.48 -21.59 -8.34
N ARG A 386 -17.58 -21.56 -9.11
CA ARG A 386 -18.69 -22.51 -9.00
C ARG A 386 -18.22 -23.95 -9.21
N GLN A 387 -17.45 -24.20 -10.28
CA GLN A 387 -16.95 -25.55 -10.56
C GLN A 387 -15.91 -26.01 -9.51
N ALA A 388 -15.20 -25.11 -8.85
CA ALA A 388 -14.18 -25.43 -7.85
C ALA A 388 -14.77 -25.82 -6.48
N ILE A 389 -15.93 -25.26 -6.14
CA ILE A 389 -16.66 -25.62 -4.89
C ILE A 389 -17.29 -27.02 -5.01
N GLY A 390 -17.80 -27.39 -6.17
CA GLY A 390 -18.40 -28.71 -6.47
C GLY A 390 -19.88 -28.71 -6.37
#